data_2fd5439c4045c020093eb9074af8f49c
#
_entry.id   2fd5439c4045c020093eb9074af8f49c
#
_cell.length_a   1.000
_cell.length_b   1.000
_cell.length_c   1.000
_cell.angle_alpha   90.00
_cell.angle_beta   90.00
_cell.angle_gamma   90.00
#
_symmetry.space_group_name_H-M   'P 1'
#
loop_
_entity.id
_entity.type
_entity.pdbx_description
1 polymer ?
#
loop_
_entity_poly.entity_id
_entity_poly.type
_entity_poly.pdbx_seq_one_letter_code
_entity_poly.pdbx_strand_id
1 'polypeptide(L)'
;MRIGEAWFGEIGDRRPLVKLLDVHDRLSVQVHPSDALAAELHGAGSLGKHEAWIILEAAPDAHLLLGRDPNVEPARVDAALENSEDVAPLLARVAVSPGDVLDVPPGTLHALMPGLLVWEVQQPSDLTYRVSDWGRNSSERPLHHAEARRAIHSDAVAQRISTIDWLSPGHHRILAGPDFQIVAVIGPWSGDLATPLGATATLVTQVPTSAQFAGGSVATVGGESMSALQSISAPVGSHAISLPPGAALLIAEPGVPRA
;
A
#
# COMPACT_ATOMS: atom_id res chain seq x y z
N MET A 1 5.65 -23.01 1.58
CA MET A 1 6.44 -21.88 1.06
C MET A 1 5.73 -20.62 1.54
N ARG A 2 6.37 -19.78 2.37
CA ARG A 2 5.77 -18.51 2.79
C ARG A 2 6.11 -17.49 1.71
N ILE A 3 5.09 -16.92 1.08
CA ILE A 3 5.26 -15.83 0.10
C ILE A 3 5.13 -14.55 0.94
N GLY A 4 6.22 -13.80 1.11
CA GLY A 4 6.21 -12.53 1.84
C GLY A 4 5.58 -11.39 1.04
N GLU A 5 5.63 -11.45 -0.30
CA GLU A 5 5.06 -10.45 -1.22
C GLU A 5 4.43 -11.13 -2.44
N ALA A 6 3.26 -10.64 -2.85
CA ALA A 6 2.66 -10.92 -4.15
C ALA A 6 2.35 -9.61 -4.86
N TRP A 7 2.77 -9.48 -6.12
CA TRP A 7 2.66 -8.26 -6.93
C TRP A 7 1.65 -8.47 -8.05
N PHE A 8 0.80 -7.47 -8.28
CA PHE A 8 -0.23 -7.48 -9.32
C PHE A 8 -0.17 -6.17 -10.09
N GLY A 9 0.20 -6.25 -11.36
CA GLY A 9 0.47 -5.13 -12.26
C GLY A 9 1.92 -5.14 -12.72
N GLU A 10 2.29 -4.17 -13.52
CA GLU A 10 3.62 -4.04 -14.12
C GLU A 10 4.22 -2.66 -13.83
N ILE A 11 5.53 -2.63 -13.57
CA ILE A 11 6.27 -1.37 -13.43
C ILE A 11 6.24 -0.63 -14.76
N GLY A 12 5.93 0.68 -14.72
CA GLY A 12 5.81 1.52 -15.91
C GLY A 12 4.47 1.42 -16.63
N ASP A 13 3.52 0.61 -16.15
CA ASP A 13 2.12 0.66 -16.63
C ASP A 13 1.46 1.99 -16.19
N ARG A 14 0.31 2.30 -16.75
CA ARG A 14 -0.53 3.43 -16.31
C ARG A 14 -1.38 3.08 -15.09
N ARG A 15 -1.58 1.79 -14.84
CA ARG A 15 -2.35 1.31 -13.69
C ARG A 15 -1.49 1.28 -12.43
N PRO A 16 -2.08 1.57 -11.28
CA PRO A 16 -1.36 1.42 -10.02
C PRO A 16 -0.91 -0.05 -9.83
N LEU A 17 0.24 -0.21 -9.21
CA LEU A 17 0.72 -1.51 -8.78
C LEU A 17 0.06 -1.87 -7.45
N VAL A 18 -0.46 -3.08 -7.36
CA VAL A 18 -1.05 -3.61 -6.13
C VAL A 18 -0.15 -4.72 -5.59
N LYS A 19 0.02 -4.75 -4.27
CA LYS A 19 0.75 -5.81 -3.58
C LYS A 19 -0.03 -6.35 -2.40
N LEU A 20 0.18 -7.62 -2.10
CA LEU A 20 -0.15 -8.22 -0.82
C LEU A 20 1.18 -8.49 -0.08
N LEU A 21 1.31 -7.92 1.12
CA LEU A 21 2.50 -8.02 1.95
C LEU A 21 2.16 -8.80 3.21
N ASP A 22 2.68 -10.01 3.34
CA ASP A 22 2.60 -10.84 4.55
C ASP A 22 3.90 -10.65 5.34
N VAL A 23 3.88 -9.73 6.28
CA VAL A 23 5.08 -9.20 6.95
C VAL A 23 5.46 -10.08 8.13
N HIS A 24 6.35 -11.03 7.90
CA HIS A 24 6.90 -11.94 8.93
C HIS A 24 8.17 -11.41 9.59
N ASP A 25 8.92 -10.53 8.90
CA ASP A 25 10.08 -9.84 9.42
C ASP A 25 9.98 -8.35 9.07
N ARG A 26 10.71 -7.51 9.82
CA ARG A 26 10.71 -6.07 9.59
C ARG A 26 11.26 -5.74 8.20
N LEU A 27 10.51 -4.96 7.45
CA LEU A 27 10.99 -4.42 6.18
C LEU A 27 12.02 -3.32 6.45
N SER A 28 12.85 -3.01 5.44
CA SER A 28 13.82 -1.92 5.58
C SER A 28 13.15 -0.60 5.92
N VAL A 29 13.84 0.26 6.67
CA VAL A 29 13.48 1.67 6.75
C VAL A 29 13.83 2.30 5.41
N GLN A 30 12.86 2.95 4.80
CA GLN A 30 12.95 3.43 3.43
C GLN A 30 12.18 4.73 3.22
N VAL A 31 12.48 5.39 2.12
CA VAL A 31 11.75 6.54 1.60
C VAL A 31 11.66 6.46 0.09
N HIS A 32 10.60 6.98 -0.48
CA HIS A 32 10.38 7.00 -1.93
C HIS A 32 10.48 8.42 -2.49
N PRO A 33 11.01 8.58 -3.73
CA PRO A 33 11.09 9.87 -4.39
C PRO A 33 9.72 10.37 -4.87
N SER A 34 9.58 11.68 -5.02
CA SER A 34 8.54 12.29 -5.84
C SER A 34 8.82 12.07 -7.33
N ASP A 35 7.81 12.29 -8.20
CA ASP A 35 7.99 12.23 -9.66
C ASP A 35 9.11 13.15 -10.14
N ALA A 36 9.18 14.36 -9.59
CA ALA A 36 10.22 15.32 -9.95
C ALA A 36 11.63 14.80 -9.63
N LEU A 37 11.82 14.25 -8.43
CA LEU A 37 13.12 13.69 -8.03
C LEU A 37 13.45 12.41 -8.78
N ALA A 38 12.45 11.56 -9.03
CA ALA A 38 12.63 10.35 -9.83
C ALA A 38 13.09 10.69 -11.26
N ALA A 39 12.44 11.65 -11.90
CA ALA A 39 12.82 12.11 -13.24
C ALA A 39 14.23 12.73 -13.27
N GLU A 40 14.62 13.46 -12.24
CA GLU A 40 15.94 14.05 -12.12
C GLU A 40 17.05 13.00 -11.97
N LEU A 41 16.83 11.99 -11.10
CA LEU A 41 17.86 11.01 -10.76
C LEU A 41 17.93 9.82 -11.75
N HIS A 42 16.80 9.44 -12.33
CA HIS A 42 16.68 8.22 -13.12
C HIS A 42 16.25 8.46 -14.57
N GLY A 43 16.03 9.74 -14.95
CA GLY A 43 15.69 10.13 -16.31
C GLY A 43 14.22 10.48 -16.50
N ALA A 44 13.95 11.26 -17.55
CA ALA A 44 12.60 11.72 -17.87
C ALA A 44 11.64 10.54 -18.05
N GLY A 45 10.48 10.61 -17.42
CA GLY A 45 9.46 9.56 -17.44
C GLY A 45 9.54 8.57 -16.27
N SER A 46 10.60 8.62 -15.45
CA SER A 46 10.63 7.88 -14.20
C SER A 46 9.59 8.44 -13.23
N LEU A 47 8.82 7.53 -12.64
CA LEU A 47 7.78 7.89 -11.67
C LEU A 47 8.32 7.81 -10.25
N GLY A 48 7.81 8.69 -9.40
CA GLY A 48 7.94 8.58 -7.96
C GLY A 48 7.19 7.37 -7.42
N LYS A 49 7.07 7.29 -6.10
CA LYS A 49 6.37 6.18 -5.49
C LYS A 49 5.51 6.67 -4.33
N HIS A 50 4.32 7.13 -4.66
CA HIS A 50 3.25 7.35 -3.71
C HIS A 50 2.62 5.99 -3.38
N GLU A 51 2.35 5.74 -2.11
CA GLU A 51 1.75 4.50 -1.61
C GLU A 51 0.51 4.80 -0.77
N ALA A 52 -0.39 3.83 -0.73
CA ALA A 52 -1.41 3.74 0.30
C ALA A 52 -1.56 2.29 0.75
N TRP A 53 -1.84 2.11 2.03
CA TRP A 53 -1.96 0.79 2.66
C TRP A 53 -3.31 0.59 3.28
N ILE A 54 -3.88 -0.59 3.10
CA ILE A 54 -5.03 -1.06 3.87
C ILE A 54 -4.55 -2.24 4.71
N ILE A 55 -4.68 -2.12 6.01
CA ILE A 55 -4.33 -3.18 6.95
C ILE A 55 -5.43 -4.24 6.89
N LEU A 56 -5.11 -5.42 6.41
CA LEU A 56 -6.05 -6.55 6.35
C LEU A 56 -6.02 -7.34 7.66
N GLU A 57 -4.83 -7.60 8.18
CA GLU A 57 -4.64 -8.27 9.48
C GLU A 57 -3.53 -7.57 10.26
N ALA A 58 -3.67 -7.53 11.57
CA ALA A 58 -2.67 -7.02 12.49
C ALA A 58 -2.61 -7.89 13.76
N ALA A 59 -1.42 -8.35 14.12
CA ALA A 59 -1.18 -8.96 15.42
C ALA A 59 -1.37 -7.92 16.55
N PRO A 60 -1.63 -8.32 17.80
CA PRO A 60 -1.94 -7.39 18.89
C PRO A 60 -0.93 -6.26 19.10
N ASP A 61 0.36 -6.52 18.84
CA ASP A 61 1.44 -5.53 19.02
C ASP A 61 2.00 -5.01 17.68
N ALA A 62 1.33 -5.33 16.57
CA ALA A 62 1.77 -4.90 15.24
C ALA A 62 1.69 -3.37 15.11
N HIS A 63 2.67 -2.82 14.44
CA HIS A 63 2.77 -1.38 14.25
C HIS A 63 3.58 -1.07 12.98
N LEU A 64 3.57 0.19 12.62
CA LEU A 64 4.41 0.76 11.59
C LEU A 64 5.44 1.69 12.22
N LEU A 65 6.55 1.89 11.54
CA LEU A 65 7.35 3.11 11.70
C LEU A 65 6.92 4.06 10.58
N LEU A 66 6.42 5.25 10.92
CA LEU A 66 5.78 6.09 9.93
C LEU A 66 6.02 7.58 10.20
N GLY A 67 6.88 8.17 9.37
CA GLY A 67 7.32 9.54 9.55
C GLY A 67 8.28 9.71 10.73
N ARG A 68 8.78 10.91 10.88
CA ARG A 68 9.62 11.31 12.01
C ARG A 68 8.79 11.39 13.30
N ASP A 69 9.34 10.91 14.42
CA ASP A 69 8.70 11.12 15.73
C ASP A 69 8.57 12.64 16.00
N PRO A 70 7.38 13.13 16.37
CA PRO A 70 7.17 14.57 16.64
C PRO A 70 8.11 15.17 17.68
N ASN A 71 8.63 14.36 18.59
CA ASN A 71 9.58 14.80 19.63
C ASN A 71 11.04 14.82 19.16
N VAL A 72 11.32 14.37 17.93
CA VAL A 72 12.65 14.40 17.32
C VAL A 72 12.76 15.62 16.40
N GLU A 73 13.79 16.43 16.58
CA GLU A 73 14.06 17.56 15.69
C GLU A 73 14.43 17.08 14.27
N PRO A 74 13.97 17.76 13.20
CA PRO A 74 14.30 17.39 11.82
C PRO A 74 15.80 17.25 11.58
N ALA A 75 16.60 18.19 12.11
CA ALA A 75 18.05 18.17 11.98
C ALA A 75 18.71 16.91 12.57
N ARG A 76 18.06 16.23 13.52
CA ARG A 76 18.59 14.97 14.08
C ARG A 76 18.48 13.81 13.07
N VAL A 77 17.41 13.79 12.28
CA VAL A 77 17.24 12.80 11.19
C VAL A 77 18.28 13.05 10.11
N ASP A 78 18.47 14.32 9.71
CA ASP A 78 19.48 14.68 8.70
C ASP A 78 20.88 14.28 9.16
N ALA A 79 21.25 14.59 10.42
CA ALA A 79 22.53 14.21 10.99
C ALA A 79 22.72 12.68 11.03
N ALA A 80 21.67 11.92 11.35
CA ALA A 80 21.73 10.47 11.36
C ALA A 80 22.03 9.90 9.96
N LEU A 81 21.35 10.43 8.95
CA LEU A 81 21.57 10.01 7.55
C LEU A 81 22.98 10.40 7.06
N GLU A 82 23.48 11.59 7.43
CA GLU A 82 24.84 12.01 7.11
C GLU A 82 25.90 11.08 7.69
N ASN A 83 25.70 10.70 8.95
CA ASN A 83 26.64 9.87 9.68
C ASN A 83 26.40 8.36 9.48
N SER A 84 25.44 7.97 8.63
CA SER A 84 25.03 6.58 8.42
C SER A 84 24.60 5.86 9.71
N GLU A 85 23.98 6.61 10.62
CA GLU A 85 23.40 6.07 11.85
C GLU A 85 22.05 5.39 11.57
N ASP A 86 21.60 4.50 12.48
CA ASP A 86 20.27 3.93 12.40
C ASP A 86 19.18 4.97 12.67
N VAL A 87 18.32 5.21 11.68
CA VAL A 87 17.23 6.19 11.77
C VAL A 87 15.94 5.59 12.36
N ALA A 88 15.83 4.28 12.48
CA ALA A 88 14.62 3.65 12.98
C ALA A 88 14.15 4.16 14.36
N PRO A 89 15.05 4.43 15.34
CA PRO A 89 14.65 4.98 16.63
C PRO A 89 14.12 6.41 16.57
N LEU A 90 14.29 7.10 15.44
CA LEU A 90 13.88 8.49 15.24
C LEU A 90 12.49 8.60 14.59
N LEU A 91 11.87 7.46 14.24
CA LEU A 91 10.58 7.40 13.56
C LEU A 91 9.44 7.17 14.55
N ALA A 92 8.28 7.73 14.21
CA ALA A 92 7.07 7.53 14.98
C ALA A 92 6.58 6.09 14.90
N ARG A 93 6.27 5.49 16.04
CA ARG A 93 5.65 4.18 16.14
C ARG A 93 4.14 4.35 16.11
N VAL A 94 3.51 3.85 15.06
CA VAL A 94 2.07 3.97 14.81
C VAL A 94 1.40 2.61 14.95
N ALA A 95 0.57 2.47 15.97
CA ALA A 95 -0.27 1.28 16.13
C ALA A 95 -1.36 1.26 15.06
N VAL A 96 -1.63 0.08 14.50
CA VAL A 96 -2.62 -0.11 13.45
C VAL A 96 -3.55 -1.28 13.76
N SER A 97 -4.73 -1.24 13.14
CA SER A 97 -5.77 -2.25 13.28
C SER A 97 -6.30 -2.65 11.91
N PRO A 98 -6.89 -3.85 11.75
CA PRO A 98 -7.55 -4.24 10.52
C PRO A 98 -8.59 -3.19 10.07
N GLY A 99 -8.56 -2.85 8.80
CA GLY A 99 -9.39 -1.80 8.20
C GLY A 99 -8.75 -0.42 8.15
N ASP A 100 -7.69 -0.16 8.90
CA ASP A 100 -6.98 1.13 8.81
C ASP A 100 -6.46 1.37 7.40
N VAL A 101 -6.69 2.58 6.91
CA VAL A 101 -6.20 3.08 5.63
C VAL A 101 -5.17 4.17 5.87
N LEU A 102 -3.98 3.97 5.35
CA LEU A 102 -2.89 4.91 5.49
C LEU A 102 -2.51 5.45 4.12
N ASP A 103 -2.37 6.77 4.04
CA ASP A 103 -1.83 7.49 2.88
C ASP A 103 -0.36 7.80 3.17
N VAL A 104 0.53 7.37 2.27
CA VAL A 104 1.99 7.44 2.45
C VAL A 104 2.60 8.18 1.26
N PRO A 105 2.58 9.51 1.27
CA PRO A 105 3.12 10.31 0.18
C PRO A 105 4.64 10.12 0.03
N PRO A 106 5.18 10.33 -1.19
CA PRO A 106 6.61 10.38 -1.42
C PRO A 106 7.30 11.32 -0.42
N GLY A 107 8.51 10.97 0.00
CA GLY A 107 9.27 11.74 0.99
C GLY A 107 9.04 11.32 2.43
N THR A 108 8.13 10.39 2.69
CA THR A 108 7.88 9.86 4.03
C THR A 108 8.84 8.71 4.36
N LEU A 109 9.62 8.84 5.43
CA LEU A 109 10.37 7.71 6.01
C LEU A 109 9.40 6.71 6.65
N HIS A 110 9.54 5.41 6.31
CA HIS A 110 8.65 4.40 6.86
C HIS A 110 9.28 3.01 6.90
N ALA A 111 8.67 2.12 7.70
CA ALA A 111 8.91 0.67 7.66
C ALA A 111 7.67 -0.09 8.13
N LEU A 112 7.35 -1.20 7.46
CA LEU A 112 6.38 -2.16 7.96
C LEU A 112 7.07 -3.13 8.92
N MET A 113 6.43 -3.33 10.08
CA MET A 113 6.93 -4.21 11.13
C MET A 113 6.18 -5.54 11.12
N PRO A 114 6.74 -6.62 11.71
CA PRO A 114 6.15 -7.96 11.67
C PRO A 114 4.73 -8.02 12.23
N GLY A 115 3.96 -8.99 11.75
CA GLY A 115 2.62 -9.29 12.22
C GLY A 115 1.51 -8.55 11.48
N LEU A 116 1.79 -8.10 10.27
CA LEU A 116 0.84 -7.39 9.40
C LEU A 116 0.57 -8.18 8.12
N LEU A 117 -0.70 -8.20 7.70
CA LEU A 117 -1.08 -8.47 6.32
C LEU A 117 -1.60 -7.17 5.73
N VAL A 118 -0.94 -6.69 4.68
CA VAL A 118 -1.20 -5.37 4.09
C VAL A 118 -1.57 -5.52 2.62
N TRP A 119 -2.64 -4.86 2.20
CA TRP A 119 -2.91 -4.57 0.81
C TRP A 119 -2.32 -3.19 0.49
N GLU A 120 -1.31 -3.17 -0.36
CA GLU A 120 -0.62 -1.96 -0.78
C GLU A 120 -1.04 -1.59 -2.19
N VAL A 121 -1.34 -0.32 -2.42
CA VAL A 121 -1.43 0.27 -3.75
C VAL A 121 -0.39 1.36 -3.88
N GLN A 122 0.27 1.43 -5.03
CA GLN A 122 1.33 2.39 -5.28
C GLN A 122 1.38 2.84 -6.74
N GLN A 123 2.05 3.95 -6.99
CA GLN A 123 2.48 4.27 -8.35
C GLN A 123 3.28 3.10 -8.94
N PRO A 124 3.22 2.83 -10.27
CA PRO A 124 3.89 1.70 -10.90
C PRO A 124 5.41 1.94 -11.03
N SER A 125 6.07 2.08 -9.90
CA SER A 125 7.49 2.35 -9.69
C SER A 125 8.05 1.44 -8.62
N ASP A 126 9.32 1.05 -8.74
CA ASP A 126 10.06 0.26 -7.75
C ASP A 126 11.15 1.09 -7.03
N LEU A 127 11.18 2.40 -7.27
CA LEU A 127 12.19 3.27 -6.69
C LEU A 127 12.08 3.33 -5.17
N THR A 128 13.09 2.78 -4.50
CA THR A 128 13.16 2.68 -3.05
C THR A 128 14.54 3.08 -2.56
N TYR A 129 14.62 4.14 -1.75
CA TYR A 129 15.85 4.54 -1.08
C TYR A 129 15.86 3.99 0.33
N ARG A 130 16.62 2.92 0.52
CA ARG A 130 16.76 2.22 1.78
C ARG A 130 17.78 2.93 2.65
N VAL A 131 17.41 3.22 3.90
CA VAL A 131 18.28 3.93 4.86
C VAL A 131 18.71 3.07 6.05
N SER A 132 17.97 2.03 6.38
CA SER A 132 18.36 1.01 7.34
C SER A 132 17.79 -0.34 6.92
N ASP A 133 18.59 -1.37 6.98
CA ASP A 133 18.15 -2.76 6.74
C ASP A 133 18.45 -3.65 7.97
N TRP A 134 18.42 -3.05 9.15
CA TRP A 134 18.53 -3.71 10.45
C TRP A 134 19.82 -4.53 10.61
N GLY A 135 20.89 -4.12 9.94
CA GLY A 135 22.15 -4.84 9.95
C GLY A 135 22.20 -6.09 9.04
N ARG A 136 21.18 -6.33 8.21
CA ARG A 136 21.17 -7.37 7.19
C ARG A 136 22.07 -6.99 6.01
N ASN A 137 23.36 -6.78 6.24
CA ASN A 137 24.30 -6.32 5.22
C ASN A 137 24.31 -7.28 4.01
N SER A 138 23.73 -6.86 2.92
CA SER A 138 23.69 -7.59 1.65
C SER A 138 24.09 -6.67 0.51
N SER A 139 24.99 -7.15 -0.35
CA SER A 139 25.37 -6.44 -1.57
C SER A 139 24.20 -6.26 -2.54
N GLU A 140 23.17 -7.11 -2.42
CA GLU A 140 21.95 -7.04 -3.23
C GLU A 140 20.95 -5.99 -2.71
N ARG A 141 21.16 -5.49 -1.49
CA ARG A 141 20.28 -4.52 -0.82
C ARG A 141 21.08 -3.34 -0.26
N PRO A 142 21.72 -2.53 -1.12
CA PRO A 142 22.52 -1.39 -0.67
C PRO A 142 21.67 -0.35 0.04
N LEU A 143 22.30 0.46 0.89
CA LEU A 143 21.72 1.64 1.48
C LEU A 143 21.91 2.85 0.55
N HIS A 144 20.96 3.79 0.55
CA HIS A 144 20.87 4.91 -0.37
C HIS A 144 20.74 6.23 0.41
N HIS A 145 21.67 6.50 1.34
CA HIS A 145 21.56 7.65 2.26
C HIS A 145 21.56 8.99 1.52
N ALA A 146 22.33 9.12 0.44
CA ALA A 146 22.42 10.36 -0.32
C ALA A 146 21.10 10.68 -1.06
N GLU A 147 20.53 9.69 -1.72
CA GLU A 147 19.25 9.78 -2.44
C GLU A 147 18.10 9.98 -1.45
N ALA A 148 18.13 9.25 -0.33
CA ALA A 148 17.13 9.36 0.72
C ALA A 148 17.05 10.78 1.29
N ARG A 149 18.18 11.43 1.58
CA ARG A 149 18.23 12.82 2.06
C ARG A 149 17.59 13.78 1.07
N ARG A 150 17.70 13.52 -0.22
CA ARG A 150 17.06 14.32 -1.26
C ARG A 150 15.56 14.05 -1.37
N ALA A 151 15.15 12.83 -1.05
CA ALA A 151 13.75 12.41 -1.15
C ALA A 151 12.91 12.83 0.06
N ILE A 152 13.52 12.93 1.25
CA ILE A 152 12.78 13.27 2.48
C ILE A 152 12.27 14.72 2.41
N HIS A 153 10.97 14.86 2.65
CA HIS A 153 10.32 16.16 2.73
C HIS A 153 9.67 16.33 4.11
N SER A 154 9.94 17.45 4.77
CA SER A 154 9.35 17.78 6.08
C SER A 154 7.83 17.87 6.05
N ASP A 155 7.27 18.18 4.88
CA ASP A 155 5.84 18.36 4.65
C ASP A 155 5.15 17.07 4.18
N ALA A 156 5.91 16.00 3.91
CA ALA A 156 5.38 14.68 3.61
C ALA A 156 4.88 14.04 4.91
N VAL A 157 3.60 14.18 5.17
CA VAL A 157 2.96 13.64 6.38
C VAL A 157 2.10 12.45 5.97
N ALA A 158 2.63 11.26 6.23
CA ALA A 158 1.79 10.07 6.15
C ALA A 158 0.75 10.09 7.27
N GLN A 159 -0.46 9.68 6.95
CA GLN A 159 -1.57 9.75 7.89
C GLN A 159 -2.55 8.58 7.72
N ARG A 160 -3.20 8.22 8.81
CA ARG A 160 -4.39 7.39 8.74
C ARG A 160 -5.54 8.28 8.26
N ILE A 161 -6.03 8.01 7.06
CA ILE A 161 -7.09 8.82 6.42
C ILE A 161 -8.48 8.33 6.74
N SER A 162 -8.63 7.03 7.02
CA SER A 162 -9.92 6.41 7.37
C SER A 162 -9.70 5.04 8.00
N THR A 163 -10.82 4.44 8.42
CA THR A 163 -10.89 3.02 8.75
C THR A 163 -12.11 2.44 8.01
N ILE A 164 -11.90 1.35 7.30
CA ILE A 164 -12.99 0.66 6.58
C ILE A 164 -13.89 -0.03 7.58
N ASP A 165 -15.17 0.31 7.56
CA ASP A 165 -16.19 -0.47 8.26
C ASP A 165 -16.63 -1.66 7.38
N TRP A 166 -16.01 -2.80 7.62
CA TRP A 166 -16.29 -4.03 6.87
C TRP A 166 -17.73 -4.55 7.07
N LEU A 167 -18.49 -4.02 8.03
CA LEU A 167 -19.87 -4.39 8.30
C LEU A 167 -20.88 -3.49 7.59
N SER A 168 -20.41 -2.50 6.84
CA SER A 168 -21.23 -1.58 6.07
C SER A 168 -21.28 -1.96 4.58
N PRO A 169 -22.26 -2.78 4.15
CA PRO A 169 -22.35 -3.17 2.75
C PRO A 169 -22.52 -2.00 1.81
N GLY A 170 -21.91 -2.09 0.63
CA GLY A 170 -22.04 -1.05 -0.37
C GLY A 170 -20.75 -0.76 -1.13
N HIS A 171 -20.80 0.31 -1.91
CA HIS A 171 -19.71 0.83 -2.69
C HIS A 171 -19.16 2.09 -2.01
N HIS A 172 -17.89 2.04 -1.58
CA HIS A 172 -17.24 3.09 -0.79
C HIS A 172 -15.98 3.58 -1.49
N ARG A 173 -15.94 4.89 -1.79
CA ARG A 173 -14.70 5.53 -2.22
C ARG A 173 -13.82 5.79 -1.01
N ILE A 174 -12.69 5.13 -0.94
CA ILE A 174 -11.76 5.17 0.19
C ILE A 174 -10.74 6.29 0.01
N LEU A 175 -10.14 6.36 -1.17
CA LEU A 175 -9.15 7.37 -1.53
C LEU A 175 -9.40 7.83 -2.97
N ALA A 176 -9.28 9.14 -3.21
CA ALA A 176 -9.27 9.71 -4.54
C ALA A 176 -8.06 10.63 -4.66
N GLY A 177 -7.04 10.17 -5.34
CA GLY A 177 -5.77 10.89 -5.53
C GLY A 177 -5.43 11.08 -7.01
N PRO A 178 -4.41 11.90 -7.29
CA PRO A 178 -3.94 12.09 -8.65
C PRO A 178 -3.18 10.86 -9.21
N ASP A 179 -2.57 10.07 -8.32
CA ASP A 179 -1.72 8.94 -8.70
C ASP A 179 -2.52 7.65 -8.79
N PHE A 180 -3.48 7.47 -7.89
CA PHE A 180 -4.41 6.34 -7.88
C PHE A 180 -5.67 6.66 -7.07
N GLN A 181 -6.67 5.81 -7.23
CA GLN A 181 -7.90 5.81 -6.46
C GLN A 181 -8.11 4.43 -5.84
N ILE A 182 -8.76 4.40 -4.67
CA ILE A 182 -9.13 3.18 -3.98
C ILE A 182 -10.62 3.16 -3.74
N VAL A 183 -11.25 2.05 -4.12
CA VAL A 183 -12.65 1.76 -3.87
C VAL A 183 -12.74 0.45 -3.11
N ALA A 184 -13.65 0.37 -2.13
CA ALA A 184 -14.05 -0.87 -1.49
C ALA A 184 -15.52 -1.17 -1.83
N VAL A 185 -15.80 -2.38 -2.31
CA VAL A 185 -17.16 -2.87 -2.44
C VAL A 185 -17.35 -3.97 -1.40
N ILE A 186 -18.28 -3.75 -0.47
CA ILE A 186 -18.49 -4.62 0.70
C ILE A 186 -19.80 -5.38 0.55
N GLY A 187 -19.72 -6.71 0.69
CA GLY A 187 -20.88 -7.58 0.61
C GLY A 187 -21.74 -7.64 1.90
N PRO A 188 -23.04 -8.02 1.78
CA PRO A 188 -23.66 -8.47 0.55
C PRO A 188 -23.90 -7.34 -0.45
N TRP A 189 -23.43 -7.50 -1.68
CA TRP A 189 -23.59 -6.51 -2.73
C TRP A 189 -23.66 -7.17 -4.11
N SER A 190 -24.53 -6.67 -4.99
CA SER A 190 -24.61 -7.09 -6.38
C SER A 190 -24.93 -5.88 -7.27
N GLY A 191 -24.23 -5.76 -8.37
CA GLY A 191 -24.41 -4.68 -9.34
C GLY A 191 -23.29 -4.62 -10.35
N ASP A 192 -23.31 -3.59 -11.17
CA ASP A 192 -22.28 -3.31 -12.16
C ASP A 192 -21.31 -2.27 -11.65
N LEU A 193 -20.02 -2.56 -11.77
CA LEU A 193 -18.94 -1.62 -11.49
C LEU A 193 -18.31 -1.16 -12.80
N ALA A 194 -18.32 0.14 -13.01
CA ALA A 194 -17.61 0.75 -14.13
C ALA A 194 -16.12 0.96 -13.78
N THR A 195 -15.24 0.51 -14.65
CA THR A 195 -13.78 0.75 -14.57
C THR A 195 -13.33 1.52 -15.80
N PRO A 196 -13.50 2.86 -15.82
CA PRO A 196 -13.29 3.66 -17.03
C PRO A 196 -11.83 3.70 -17.52
N LEU A 197 -10.88 3.40 -16.65
CA LEU A 197 -9.44 3.37 -16.97
C LEU A 197 -8.81 1.99 -16.76
N GLY A 198 -9.65 0.98 -16.49
CA GLY A 198 -9.20 -0.32 -15.99
C GLY A 198 -8.87 -0.27 -14.50
N ALA A 199 -8.77 -1.42 -13.87
CA ALA A 199 -8.52 -1.55 -12.44
C ALA A 199 -7.78 -2.84 -12.12
N THR A 200 -7.19 -2.91 -10.91
CA THR A 200 -6.81 -4.15 -10.25
C THR A 200 -7.75 -4.38 -9.08
N ALA A 201 -8.45 -5.51 -9.07
CA ALA A 201 -9.41 -5.86 -8.04
C ALA A 201 -8.92 -7.06 -7.23
N THR A 202 -8.92 -6.94 -5.91
CA THR A 202 -8.49 -8.00 -4.97
C THR A 202 -9.65 -8.37 -4.06
N LEU A 203 -10.00 -9.66 -4.03
CA LEU A 203 -10.99 -10.17 -3.10
C LEU A 203 -10.38 -10.32 -1.71
N VAL A 204 -10.96 -9.66 -0.73
CA VAL A 204 -10.61 -9.82 0.69
C VAL A 204 -11.80 -10.37 1.46
N THR A 205 -11.52 -11.06 2.57
CA THR A 205 -12.55 -11.60 3.46
C THR A 205 -12.34 -11.03 4.85
N GLN A 206 -13.43 -10.73 5.53
CA GLN A 206 -13.41 -10.22 6.91
C GLN A 206 -13.06 -11.28 7.95
N VAL A 207 -12.98 -12.54 7.55
CA VAL A 207 -12.72 -13.67 8.42
C VAL A 207 -11.35 -14.23 8.07
N PRO A 208 -10.53 -14.63 9.07
CA PRO A 208 -9.24 -15.27 8.81
C PRO A 208 -9.37 -16.36 7.74
N THR A 209 -8.36 -16.52 6.92
CA THR A 209 -8.27 -17.34 5.70
C THR A 209 -8.77 -18.79 5.76
N SER A 210 -9.22 -19.26 6.92
CA SER A 210 -9.81 -20.59 7.15
C SER A 210 -11.34 -20.66 7.07
N ALA A 211 -12.04 -19.52 7.03
CA ALA A 211 -13.49 -19.52 6.96
C ALA A 211 -13.95 -19.46 5.52
N GLN A 212 -14.52 -20.53 5.03
CA GLN A 212 -15.34 -20.52 3.82
C GLN A 212 -16.51 -19.56 4.03
N PHE A 213 -16.87 -18.82 2.99
CA PHE A 213 -18.08 -17.99 3.01
C PHE A 213 -19.27 -18.78 3.54
N ALA A 214 -19.99 -18.24 4.50
CA ALA A 214 -21.16 -18.88 5.07
C ALA A 214 -22.18 -19.15 3.95
N GLY A 215 -22.62 -20.41 3.81
CA GLY A 215 -23.65 -20.79 2.86
C GLY A 215 -23.20 -21.16 1.44
N GLY A 216 -21.90 -21.35 1.19
CA GLY A 216 -21.42 -21.79 -0.13
C GLY A 216 -21.55 -20.72 -1.25
N SER A 217 -21.85 -19.49 -0.89
CA SER A 217 -21.90 -18.35 -1.82
C SER A 217 -20.51 -17.99 -2.30
N VAL A 218 -20.38 -17.68 -3.59
CA VAL A 218 -19.11 -17.39 -4.24
C VAL A 218 -19.09 -15.93 -4.66
N ALA A 219 -17.99 -15.23 -4.38
CA ALA A 219 -17.74 -13.90 -4.93
C ALA A 219 -17.44 -14.01 -6.42
N THR A 220 -18.07 -13.18 -7.23
CA THR A 220 -17.83 -13.16 -8.69
C THR A 220 -17.56 -11.75 -9.19
N VAL A 221 -16.71 -11.68 -10.21
CA VAL A 221 -16.43 -10.46 -10.99
C VAL A 221 -16.49 -10.83 -12.47
N GLY A 222 -17.34 -10.15 -13.24
CA GLY A 222 -17.54 -10.47 -14.65
C GLY A 222 -18.07 -11.89 -14.91
N GLY A 223 -18.73 -12.50 -13.91
CA GLY A 223 -19.20 -13.87 -13.94
C GLY A 223 -18.17 -14.93 -13.55
N GLU A 224 -16.93 -14.55 -13.32
CA GLU A 224 -15.87 -15.47 -12.86
C GLU A 224 -15.78 -15.49 -11.33
N SER A 225 -15.62 -16.68 -10.76
CA SER A 225 -15.47 -16.87 -9.32
C SER A 225 -14.10 -16.45 -8.85
N MET A 226 -14.05 -15.77 -7.70
CA MET A 226 -12.80 -15.36 -7.05
C MET A 226 -12.54 -16.09 -5.74
N SER A 227 -11.27 -16.38 -5.47
CA SER A 227 -10.78 -16.87 -4.18
C SER A 227 -10.30 -15.70 -3.31
N ALA A 228 -10.30 -15.91 -1.98
CA ALA A 228 -9.75 -14.93 -1.06
C ALA A 228 -8.28 -14.60 -1.41
N LEU A 229 -7.93 -13.31 -1.33
CA LEU A 229 -6.63 -12.72 -1.70
C LEU A 229 -6.24 -12.90 -3.18
N GLN A 230 -7.14 -13.40 -4.00
CA GLN A 230 -6.95 -13.39 -5.45
C GLN A 230 -7.11 -11.97 -5.97
N SER A 231 -6.17 -11.57 -6.83
CA SER A 231 -6.26 -10.31 -7.58
C SER A 231 -6.44 -10.59 -9.06
N ILE A 232 -7.25 -9.78 -9.70
CA ILE A 232 -7.52 -9.83 -11.14
C ILE A 232 -7.35 -8.44 -11.74
N SER A 233 -6.97 -8.41 -13.01
CA SER A 233 -7.01 -7.19 -13.82
C SER A 233 -8.42 -7.04 -14.40
N ALA A 234 -9.07 -5.94 -14.08
CA ALA A 234 -10.36 -5.55 -14.67
C ALA A 234 -10.09 -4.57 -15.82
N PRO A 235 -10.32 -4.95 -17.08
CA PRO A 235 -10.12 -4.04 -18.21
C PRO A 235 -11.12 -2.89 -18.18
N VAL A 236 -10.93 -1.90 -19.06
CA VAL A 236 -11.89 -0.82 -19.25
C VAL A 236 -13.26 -1.42 -19.59
N GLY A 237 -14.28 -1.01 -18.85
CA GLY A 237 -15.64 -1.53 -19.08
C GLY A 237 -16.54 -1.45 -17.86
N SER A 238 -17.59 -2.24 -17.93
CA SER A 238 -18.52 -2.49 -16.82
C SER A 238 -18.49 -3.96 -16.46
N HIS A 239 -18.35 -4.27 -15.18
CA HIS A 239 -18.17 -5.62 -14.67
C HIS A 239 -19.27 -5.93 -13.65
N ALA A 240 -20.04 -6.96 -13.93
CA ALA A 240 -21.01 -7.49 -12.98
C ALA A 240 -20.28 -8.05 -11.76
N ILE A 241 -20.63 -7.60 -10.57
CA ILE A 241 -20.04 -8.04 -9.31
C ILE A 241 -21.14 -8.63 -8.43
N SER A 242 -20.86 -9.75 -7.81
CA SER A 242 -21.67 -10.32 -6.75
C SER A 242 -20.80 -10.74 -5.58
N LEU A 243 -21.03 -10.12 -4.41
CA LEU A 243 -20.30 -10.38 -3.19
C LEU A 243 -21.24 -10.91 -2.11
N PRO A 244 -20.96 -12.07 -1.51
CA PRO A 244 -21.69 -12.56 -0.35
C PRO A 244 -21.35 -11.77 0.92
N PRO A 245 -22.12 -11.93 2.01
CA PRO A 245 -21.74 -11.42 3.32
C PRO A 245 -20.33 -11.88 3.73
N GLY A 246 -19.54 -10.98 4.30
CA GLY A 246 -18.17 -11.25 4.73
C GLY A 246 -17.12 -11.20 3.62
N ALA A 247 -17.51 -10.91 2.38
CA ALA A 247 -16.61 -10.63 1.27
C ALA A 247 -16.50 -9.14 1.02
N ALA A 248 -15.32 -8.68 0.60
CA ALA A 248 -15.14 -7.34 0.07
C ALA A 248 -14.18 -7.38 -1.12
N LEU A 249 -14.37 -6.47 -2.04
CA LEU A 249 -13.47 -6.28 -3.17
C LEU A 249 -12.76 -4.94 -3.00
N LEU A 250 -11.44 -4.98 -2.88
CA LEU A 250 -10.59 -3.79 -2.91
C LEU A 250 -10.16 -3.54 -4.35
N ILE A 251 -10.32 -2.32 -4.81
CA ILE A 251 -10.15 -1.94 -6.20
C ILE A 251 -9.20 -0.76 -6.27
N ALA A 252 -8.12 -0.93 -7.01
CA ALA A 252 -7.17 0.13 -7.33
C ALA A 252 -7.38 0.56 -8.78
N GLU A 253 -7.61 1.84 -8.98
CA GLU A 253 -7.79 2.48 -10.28
C GLU A 253 -6.72 3.56 -10.49
N PRO A 254 -6.38 3.89 -11.76
CA PRO A 254 -5.57 5.06 -12.05
C PRO A 254 -6.14 6.33 -11.42
N GLY A 255 -5.27 7.23 -11.02
CA GLY A 255 -5.65 8.51 -10.46
C GLY A 255 -6.32 9.44 -11.47
N VAL A 256 -6.99 10.46 -10.96
CA VAL A 256 -7.54 11.53 -11.77
C VAL A 256 -6.49 12.65 -11.84
N PRO A 257 -5.95 12.98 -13.03
CA PRO A 257 -4.98 14.05 -13.15
C PRO A 257 -5.50 15.35 -12.53
N ARG A 258 -4.63 16.08 -11.85
CA ARG A 258 -4.94 17.43 -11.39
C ARG A 258 -5.18 18.31 -12.62
N ALA A 259 -6.32 19.00 -12.63
CA ALA A 259 -6.67 19.97 -13.67
C ALA A 259 -5.71 21.16 -13.67
#